data_8ee971881865868843938492416e8a98
#
_entry.id   8ee971881865868843938492416e8a98
#
_cell.length_a   1.000
_cell.length_b   1.000
_cell.length_c   1.000
_cell.angle_alpha   90.00
_cell.angle_beta   90.00
_cell.angle_gamma   90.00
#
_symmetry.space_group_name_H-M   'P 1'
#
loop_
_entity.id
_entity.type
_entity.pdbx_description
1 polymer ?
#
loop_
_entity_poly.entity_id
_entity_poly.type
_entity_poly.pdbx_seq_one_letter_code
_entity_poly.pdbx_strand_id
1 'polypeptide(L)' 'EKGISQGISQGISQGIEEINTLYHCLLADNRMEDIQKAIMDTEYQKELLCEYGIGE' A
#
# COMPACT_ATOMS: atom_id res chain seq x y z
N GLU A 1 -2.65 20.59 8.70
CA GLU A 1 -1.79 19.69 9.46
C GLU A 1 -1.25 18.57 8.64
N LYS A 2 -1.90 18.28 7.57
CA LYS A 2 -1.38 17.29 6.69
C LYS A 2 -0.05 17.70 6.11
N GLY A 3 0.07 18.94 5.74
CA GLY A 3 1.30 19.42 5.17
C GLY A 3 2.46 19.27 6.11
N ILE A 4 2.19 19.42 7.39
CA ILE A 4 3.23 19.32 8.40
C ILE A 4 3.77 17.89 8.48
N SER A 5 2.85 16.95 8.58
CA SER A 5 3.26 15.54 8.66
C SER A 5 4.03 15.11 7.46
N GLN A 6 3.56 15.51 6.30
CA GLN A 6 4.18 15.07 5.07
C GLN A 6 5.62 15.49 4.98
N GLY A 7 5.91 16.71 5.37
CA GLY A 7 7.27 17.20 5.24
C GLY A 7 8.27 16.40 6.03
N ILE A 8 7.86 15.93 7.18
CA ILE A 8 8.78 15.25 8.07
C ILE A 8 8.96 13.79 7.72
N SER A 9 7.89 13.10 7.46
CA SER A 9 7.95 11.66 7.31
C SER A 9 7.85 11.20 5.87
N GLN A 10 8.26 12.04 4.95
CA GLN A 10 8.08 11.73 3.56
C GLN A 10 8.74 10.42 3.14
N GLY A 11 9.94 10.18 3.59
CA GLY A 11 10.67 8.99 3.16
C GLY A 11 10.11 7.72 3.73
N ILE A 12 9.61 7.76 4.95
CA ILE A 12 9.13 6.56 5.64
C ILE A 12 7.65 6.34 5.43
N SER A 13 6.85 7.38 5.66
CA SER A 13 5.41 7.17 5.59
C SER A 13 4.92 6.97 4.16
N GLN A 14 5.73 7.28 3.17
CA GLN A 14 5.31 7.05 1.81
C GLN A 14 5.11 5.56 1.54
N GLY A 15 6.03 4.72 2.01
CA GLY A 15 5.87 3.30 1.85
C GLY A 15 4.67 2.76 2.60
N ILE A 16 4.43 3.28 3.81
CA ILE A 16 3.29 2.86 4.59
C ILE A 16 1.99 3.27 3.91
N GLU A 17 1.95 4.48 3.36
CA GLU A 17 0.76 4.94 2.67
C GLU A 17 0.45 4.09 1.46
N GLU A 18 1.47 3.69 0.73
CA GLU A 18 1.27 2.83 -0.44
C GLU A 18 0.65 1.51 -0.04
N ILE A 19 1.17 0.90 1.00
CA ILE A 19 0.65 -0.37 1.47
C ILE A 19 -0.76 -0.22 1.98
N ASN A 20 -1.04 0.83 2.73
CA ASN A 20 -2.38 1.08 3.23
C ASN A 20 -3.37 1.28 2.09
N THR A 21 -2.96 2.02 1.07
CA THR A 21 -3.80 2.25 -0.09
C THR A 21 -4.08 0.93 -0.80
N LEU A 22 -3.06 0.10 -0.94
CA LEU A 22 -3.23 -1.20 -1.57
C LEU A 22 -4.24 -2.05 -0.81
N TYR A 23 -4.09 -2.13 0.49
CA TYR A 23 -5.01 -2.92 1.30
C TYR A 23 -6.42 -2.38 1.21
N HIS A 24 -6.55 -1.07 1.19
CA HIS A 24 -7.86 -0.45 1.06
C HIS A 24 -8.52 -0.85 -0.27
N CYS A 25 -7.75 -0.83 -1.33
CA CYS A 25 -8.26 -1.24 -2.64
C CYS A 25 -8.66 -2.70 -2.65
N LEU A 26 -7.84 -3.55 -2.04
CA LEU A 26 -8.14 -4.97 -1.99
C LEU A 26 -9.40 -5.24 -1.20
N LEU A 27 -9.58 -4.52 -0.11
CA LEU A 27 -10.80 -4.66 0.68
C LEU A 27 -12.02 -4.25 -0.12
N ALA A 28 -11.91 -3.15 -0.85
CA ALA A 28 -13.02 -2.67 -1.66
C ALA A 28 -13.37 -3.66 -2.76
N ASP A 29 -12.38 -4.40 -3.23
CA ASP A 29 -12.58 -5.40 -4.28
C ASP A 29 -12.92 -6.77 -3.72
N ASN A 30 -13.07 -6.90 -2.41
CA ASN A 30 -13.34 -8.18 -1.77
C ASN A 30 -12.21 -9.17 -2.00
N ARG A 31 -10.97 -8.69 -2.00
CA ARG A 31 -9.82 -9.54 -2.24
C ARG A 31 -9.02 -9.73 -0.94
N MET A 32 -9.71 -10.15 0.10
CA MET A 32 -9.06 -10.32 1.40
C MET A 32 -7.97 -11.38 1.36
N GLU A 33 -8.14 -12.39 0.54
CA GLU A 33 -7.11 -13.42 0.41
C GLU A 33 -5.83 -12.83 -0.15
N ASP A 34 -5.95 -11.89 -1.06
CA ASP A 34 -4.77 -11.23 -1.61
C ASP A 34 -4.06 -10.41 -0.55
N ILE A 35 -4.82 -9.82 0.37
CA ILE A 35 -4.21 -9.08 1.45
C ILE A 35 -3.36 -10.02 2.31
N GLN A 36 -3.92 -11.15 2.66
CA GLN A 36 -3.19 -12.11 3.48
C GLN A 36 -1.95 -12.61 2.75
N LYS A 37 -2.07 -12.86 1.48
CA LYS A 37 -0.95 -13.35 0.70
C LYS A 37 0.13 -12.28 0.58
N ALA A 38 -0.27 -11.03 0.39
CA ALA A 38 0.68 -9.95 0.26
C ALA A 38 1.45 -9.72 1.56
N ILE A 39 0.78 -9.94 2.69
CA ILE A 39 1.43 -9.79 3.98
C ILE A 39 2.53 -10.83 4.15
N MET A 40 2.30 -12.03 3.66
CA MET A 40 3.26 -13.12 3.81
C MET A 40 4.30 -13.15 2.71
N ASP A 41 4.01 -12.53 1.57
CA ASP A 41 4.89 -12.58 0.41
C ASP A 41 5.08 -11.17 -0.14
N THR A 42 6.25 -10.58 0.12
CA THR A 42 6.52 -9.22 -0.32
C THR A 42 6.59 -9.11 -1.83
N GLU A 43 7.01 -10.17 -2.50
CA GLU A 43 7.04 -10.15 -3.96
C GLU A 43 5.63 -10.02 -4.52
N TYR A 44 4.71 -10.77 -3.96
CA TYR A 44 3.33 -10.68 -4.39
C TYR A 44 2.76 -9.29 -4.09
N GLN A 45 3.15 -8.74 -2.96
CA GLN A 45 2.72 -7.39 -2.59
C GLN A 45 3.17 -6.37 -3.63
N LYS A 46 4.41 -6.49 -4.07
CA LYS A 46 4.93 -5.58 -5.08
C LYS A 46 4.17 -5.72 -6.39
N GLU A 47 3.82 -6.93 -6.75
CA GLU A 47 3.05 -7.14 -7.96
C GLU A 47 1.68 -6.49 -7.87
N LEU A 48 1.05 -6.58 -6.73
CA LEU A 48 -0.24 -5.94 -6.53
C LEU A 48 -0.12 -4.42 -6.60
N LEU A 49 0.92 -3.88 -6.00
CA LEU A 49 1.15 -2.45 -6.08
C LEU A 49 1.26 -2.01 -7.53
N CYS A 50 1.98 -2.77 -8.32
CA CYS A 50 2.15 -2.46 -9.74
C CYS A 50 0.83 -2.59 -10.48
N GLU A 51 0.07 -3.61 -10.14
CA GLU A 51 -1.20 -3.86 -10.81
C GLU A 51 -2.16 -2.70 -10.58
N TYR A 52 -2.16 -2.13 -9.38
CA TYR A 52 -3.04 -1.03 -9.05
C TYR A 52 -2.43 0.33 -9.37
N GLY A 53 -1.20 0.35 -9.85
CA GLY A 53 -0.53 1.61 -10.14
C GLY A 53 -0.22 2.43 -8.91
N ILE A 54 -0.01 1.78 -7.79
CA ILE A 54 0.30 2.45 -6.54
C ILE A 54 1.80 2.59 -6.41
N GLY A 55 2.24 3.75 -5.96
CA GLY A 55 3.66 3.99 -5.77
C GLY A 55 4.37 4.41 -7.03
N GLU A 56 3.61 4.68 -8.05
CA GLU A 56 4.18 5.20 -9.31
C GLU A 56 4.16 6.72 -9.29
#